data_8c754cd028aaa52517946dc417ac20c5
#
_entry.id   8c754cd028aaa52517946dc417ac20c5
#
_cell.length_a   1.000
_cell.length_b   1.000
_cell.length_c   1.000
_cell.angle_alpha   90.00
_cell.angle_beta   90.00
_cell.angle_gamma   90.00
#
_symmetry.space_group_name_H-M   'P 1'
#
loop_
_entity.id
_entity.type
_entity.pdbx_description
1 polymer ?
#
loop_
_entity_poly.entity_id
_entity_poly.type
_entity_poly.pdbx_seq_one_letter_code
_entity_poly.pdbx_strand_id
1 'polypeptide(L)'
;MKKIGCIGIGNMGGALLTAICKTVAGCDILICDADIEKVTAFTDKYGCQGVTAAEIADGADYILLGVKPQGLPGLLASLSPILAARTEKPVLISMAAGVAMEKIRTLVGYDCPVIRMMPN
;
A
#
# COMPACT_ATOMS: atom_id res chain seq x y z
N MET A 1 7.57 -1.42 -16.45
CA MET A 1 6.23 -1.76 -15.95
C MET A 1 6.04 -1.17 -14.56
N LYS A 2 4.90 -0.55 -14.33
CA LYS A 2 4.59 0.01 -13.01
C LYS A 2 4.14 -1.10 -12.07
N LYS A 3 4.62 -1.05 -10.82
CA LYS A 3 4.22 -2.01 -9.79
C LYS A 3 3.31 -1.36 -8.76
N ILE A 4 2.29 -2.11 -8.36
CA ILE A 4 1.31 -1.67 -7.37
C ILE A 4 1.57 -2.45 -6.09
N GLY A 5 1.70 -1.73 -4.98
CA GLY A 5 1.82 -2.35 -3.67
C GLY A 5 0.55 -2.12 -2.86
N CYS A 6 0.17 -3.10 -2.06
CA CYS A 6 -0.96 -2.99 -1.15
C CYS A 6 -0.52 -3.43 0.24
N ILE A 7 -0.50 -2.52 1.18
CA ILE A 7 -0.18 -2.80 2.58
C ILE A 7 -1.49 -2.75 3.37
N GLY A 8 -1.95 -3.90 3.84
CA GLY A 8 -3.23 -4.06 4.50
C GLY A 8 -4.32 -4.54 3.55
N ILE A 9 -4.78 -5.77 3.75
CA ILE A 9 -5.78 -6.43 2.91
C ILE A 9 -7.05 -6.67 3.74
N GLY A 10 -7.53 -5.61 4.39
CA GLY A 10 -8.79 -5.65 5.12
C GLY A 10 -9.98 -5.49 4.16
N ASN A 11 -11.15 -5.16 4.71
CA ASN A 11 -12.36 -5.08 3.89
C ASN A 11 -12.22 -4.11 2.71
N MET A 12 -11.75 -2.89 2.97
CA MET A 12 -11.59 -1.89 1.91
C MET A 12 -10.37 -2.16 1.03
N GLY A 13 -9.23 -2.46 1.64
CA GLY A 13 -8.01 -2.78 0.89
C GLY A 13 -8.20 -4.02 0.02
N GLY A 14 -8.83 -5.06 0.56
CA GLY A 14 -9.09 -6.29 -0.18
C GLY A 14 -10.06 -6.10 -1.33
N ALA A 15 -11.11 -5.28 -1.14
CA ALA A 15 -12.06 -4.99 -2.20
C ALA A 15 -11.40 -4.25 -3.37
N LEU A 16 -10.57 -3.26 -3.06
CA LEU A 16 -9.86 -2.51 -4.09
C LEU A 16 -8.81 -3.38 -4.78
N LEU A 17 -8.09 -4.20 -4.02
CA LEU A 17 -7.12 -5.13 -4.58
C LEU A 17 -7.79 -6.14 -5.53
N THR A 18 -8.96 -6.65 -5.17
CA THR A 18 -9.72 -7.54 -6.04
C THR A 18 -10.06 -6.87 -7.37
N ALA A 19 -10.49 -5.60 -7.32
CA ALA A 19 -10.78 -4.84 -8.53
C ALA A 19 -9.53 -4.65 -9.39
N ILE A 20 -8.40 -4.35 -8.78
CA ILE A 20 -7.12 -4.17 -9.48
C ILE A 20 -6.68 -5.47 -10.15
N CYS A 21 -6.85 -6.60 -9.49
CA CYS A 21 -6.46 -7.90 -10.03
C CYS A 21 -7.24 -8.31 -11.29
N LYS A 22 -8.33 -7.62 -11.59
CA LYS A 22 -9.08 -7.86 -12.84
C LYS A 22 -8.41 -7.27 -14.07
N THR A 23 -7.54 -6.29 -13.89
CA THR A 23 -6.92 -5.56 -15.00
C THR A 23 -5.40 -5.55 -14.97
N VAL A 24 -4.78 -5.75 -13.80
CA VAL A 24 -3.32 -5.73 -13.63
C VAL A 24 -2.85 -7.15 -13.36
N ALA A 25 -1.79 -7.55 -14.04
CA ALA A 25 -1.19 -8.88 -13.84
C ALA A 25 -0.66 -9.02 -12.42
N GLY A 26 -0.88 -10.20 -11.81
CA GLY A 26 -0.45 -10.46 -10.44
C GLY A 26 1.05 -10.28 -10.22
N CYS A 27 1.87 -10.57 -11.22
CA CYS A 27 3.33 -10.39 -11.12
C CYS A 27 3.75 -8.93 -10.92
N ASP A 28 2.85 -7.97 -11.20
CA ASP A 28 3.09 -6.54 -10.98
C ASP A 28 2.43 -6.03 -9.70
N ILE A 29 1.89 -6.93 -8.87
CA ILE A 29 1.20 -6.57 -7.63
C ILE A 29 1.92 -7.20 -6.43
N LEU A 30 2.38 -6.33 -5.52
CA LEU A 30 3.05 -6.72 -4.27
C LEU A 30 2.08 -6.52 -3.12
N ILE A 31 1.92 -7.52 -2.26
CA ILE A 31 0.96 -7.45 -1.17
C ILE A 31 1.58 -7.81 0.18
N CYS A 32 1.04 -7.21 1.23
CA CYS A 32 1.49 -7.42 2.60
C CYS A 32 0.32 -7.27 3.56
N ASP A 33 0.21 -8.18 4.51
CA ASP A 33 -0.74 -8.11 5.61
C ASP A 33 -0.21 -8.94 6.77
N ALA A 34 -0.54 -8.56 7.99
CA ALA A 34 -0.19 -9.35 9.18
C ALA A 34 -0.88 -10.70 9.17
N ASP A 35 -2.04 -10.81 8.53
CA ASP A 35 -2.77 -12.07 8.39
C ASP A 35 -2.31 -12.79 7.13
N ILE A 36 -1.49 -13.83 7.31
CA ILE A 36 -0.90 -14.58 6.21
C ILE A 36 -1.96 -15.29 5.36
N GLU A 37 -3.10 -15.63 5.93
CA GLU A 37 -4.17 -16.28 5.18
C GLU A 37 -4.75 -15.36 4.10
N LYS A 38 -4.86 -14.07 4.41
CA LYS A 38 -5.30 -13.06 3.44
C LYS A 38 -4.31 -12.92 2.29
N VAL A 39 -3.03 -12.92 2.61
CA VAL A 39 -1.96 -12.87 1.59
C VAL A 39 -2.04 -14.10 0.70
N THR A 40 -2.13 -15.28 1.29
CA THR A 40 -2.17 -16.55 0.55
C THR A 40 -3.36 -16.61 -0.41
N ALA A 41 -4.53 -16.11 0.02
CA ALA A 41 -5.72 -16.10 -0.81
C ALA A 41 -5.48 -15.33 -2.12
N PHE A 42 -4.81 -14.20 -2.06
CA PHE A 42 -4.52 -13.41 -3.26
C PHE A 42 -3.36 -13.96 -4.07
N THR A 43 -2.34 -14.52 -3.44
CA THR A 43 -1.24 -15.15 -4.18
C THR A 43 -1.72 -16.37 -4.95
N ASP A 44 -2.59 -17.17 -4.33
CA ASP A 44 -3.12 -18.38 -4.97
C ASP A 44 -4.09 -18.06 -6.10
N LYS A 45 -4.96 -17.07 -5.91
CA LYS A 45 -6.01 -16.77 -6.86
C LYS A 45 -5.53 -15.92 -8.04
N TYR A 46 -4.68 -14.93 -7.78
CA TYR A 46 -4.31 -13.93 -8.78
C TYR A 46 -2.82 -13.90 -9.10
N GLY A 47 -2.00 -14.65 -8.40
CA GLY A 47 -0.55 -14.64 -8.63
C GLY A 47 0.16 -13.42 -8.07
N CYS A 48 -0.47 -12.70 -7.15
CA CYS A 48 0.17 -11.58 -6.46
C CYS A 48 1.37 -12.07 -5.66
N GLN A 49 2.35 -11.18 -5.45
CA GLN A 49 3.56 -11.52 -4.70
C GLN A 49 3.44 -11.05 -3.26
N GLY A 50 3.47 -12.00 -2.32
CA GLY A 50 3.48 -11.70 -0.89
C GLY A 50 4.89 -11.29 -0.46
N VAL A 51 5.03 -10.07 0.04
CA VAL A 51 6.32 -9.50 0.41
C VAL A 51 6.19 -8.71 1.72
N THR A 52 7.27 -8.16 2.21
CA THR A 52 7.24 -7.30 3.40
C THR A 52 6.82 -5.88 3.03
N ALA A 53 6.34 -5.11 4.01
CA ALA A 53 6.02 -3.70 3.81
C ALA A 53 7.25 -2.91 3.35
N ALA A 54 8.43 -3.24 3.87
CA ALA A 54 9.68 -2.60 3.46
C ALA A 54 9.97 -2.86 1.97
N GLU A 55 9.73 -4.07 1.51
CA GLU A 55 9.93 -4.40 0.09
C GLU A 55 8.94 -3.67 -0.80
N ILE A 56 7.71 -3.48 -0.34
CA ILE A 56 6.73 -2.66 -1.07
C ILE A 56 7.19 -1.22 -1.14
N ALA A 57 7.64 -0.66 -0.01
CA ALA A 57 8.12 0.73 0.02
C ALA A 57 9.30 0.95 -0.92
N ASP A 58 10.15 -0.06 -1.07
CA ASP A 58 11.33 0.04 -1.93
C ASP A 58 11.00 -0.14 -3.41
N GLY A 59 10.01 -0.95 -3.75
CA GLY A 59 9.82 -1.40 -5.13
C GLY A 59 8.54 -0.96 -5.83
N ALA A 60 7.50 -0.57 -5.10
CA ALA A 60 6.22 -0.24 -5.72
C ALA A 60 6.19 1.22 -6.20
N ASP A 61 5.49 1.47 -7.30
CA ASP A 61 5.29 2.81 -7.85
C ASP A 61 4.03 3.46 -7.27
N TYR A 62 3.04 2.65 -6.94
CA TYR A 62 1.80 3.07 -6.27
C TYR A 62 1.64 2.20 -5.04
N ILE A 63 1.41 2.81 -3.88
CA ILE A 63 1.26 2.09 -2.62
C ILE A 63 -0.10 2.39 -2.02
N LEU A 64 -0.96 1.36 -1.97
CA LEU A 64 -2.25 1.46 -1.29
C LEU A 64 -2.04 1.21 0.20
N LEU A 65 -2.47 2.16 1.01
CA LEU A 65 -2.40 2.09 2.47
C LEU A 65 -3.76 1.64 2.99
N GLY A 66 -3.95 0.31 3.05
CA GLY A 66 -5.21 -0.30 3.46
C GLY A 66 -5.28 -0.66 4.94
N VAL A 67 -4.36 -0.14 5.74
CA VAL A 67 -4.36 -0.36 7.19
C VAL A 67 -5.37 0.56 7.87
N LYS A 68 -5.81 0.18 9.06
CA LYS A 68 -6.69 1.02 9.87
C LYS A 68 -5.99 2.32 10.25
N PRO A 69 -6.75 3.43 10.45
CA PRO A 69 -6.14 4.72 10.79
C PRO A 69 -5.18 4.65 11.98
N GLN A 70 -5.47 3.80 12.98
CA GLN A 70 -4.64 3.66 14.15
C GLN A 70 -3.25 3.08 13.84
N GLY A 71 -3.14 2.23 12.82
CA GLY A 71 -1.88 1.62 12.42
C GLY A 71 -1.05 2.46 11.47
N LEU A 72 -1.64 3.51 10.90
CA LEU A 72 -1.00 4.29 9.86
C LEU A 72 0.24 5.06 10.35
N PRO A 73 0.20 5.76 11.50
CA PRO A 73 1.38 6.51 11.96
C PRO A 73 2.62 5.64 12.15
N GLY A 74 2.47 4.51 12.83
CA GLY A 74 3.59 3.59 13.06
C GLY A 74 4.14 3.01 11.76
N LEU A 75 3.25 2.64 10.84
CA LEU A 75 3.64 2.11 9.54
C LEU A 75 4.45 3.15 8.76
N LEU A 76 3.93 4.36 8.62
CA LEU A 76 4.60 5.42 7.85
C LEU A 76 5.93 5.81 8.48
N ALA A 77 6.01 5.86 9.80
CA ALA A 77 7.27 6.14 10.49
C ALA A 77 8.32 5.07 10.15
N SER A 78 7.93 3.80 10.11
CA SER A 78 8.85 2.71 9.79
C SER A 78 9.28 2.72 8.32
N LEU A 79 8.41 3.18 7.42
CA LEU A 79 8.71 3.21 5.98
C LEU A 79 9.40 4.50 5.53
N SER A 80 9.35 5.55 6.33
CA SER A 80 9.87 6.87 5.98
C SER A 80 11.32 6.84 5.47
N PRO A 81 12.27 6.19 6.16
CA PRO A 81 13.64 6.17 5.65
C PRO A 81 13.78 5.51 4.28
N ILE A 82 13.01 4.45 4.03
CA ILE A 82 13.04 3.73 2.76
C ILE A 82 12.48 4.60 1.64
N LEU A 83 11.32 5.21 1.89
CA LEU A 83 10.66 6.07 0.92
C LEU A 83 11.49 7.31 0.59
N ALA A 84 12.07 7.93 1.61
CA ALA A 84 12.89 9.13 1.43
C ALA A 84 14.15 8.86 0.61
N ALA A 85 14.71 7.64 0.73
CA ALA A 85 15.94 7.27 0.01
C ALA A 85 15.71 6.97 -1.47
N ARG A 86 14.45 6.79 -1.90
CA ARG A 86 14.18 6.44 -3.30
C ARG A 86 14.41 7.63 -4.22
N THR A 87 15.01 7.36 -5.38
CA THR A 87 15.16 8.35 -6.46
C THR A 87 13.79 8.69 -7.05
N GLU A 88 12.99 7.68 -7.38
CA GLU A 88 11.62 7.87 -7.84
C GLU A 88 10.68 7.61 -6.67
N LYS A 89 9.96 8.66 -6.24
CA LYS A 89 9.05 8.56 -5.11
C LYS A 89 7.73 7.93 -5.54
N PRO A 90 7.20 6.97 -4.79
CA PRO A 90 5.90 6.37 -5.12
C PRO A 90 4.75 7.32 -4.80
N VAL A 91 3.60 7.07 -5.44
CA VAL A 91 2.35 7.73 -5.07
C VAL A 91 1.71 6.92 -3.95
N LEU A 92 1.39 7.57 -2.83
CA LEU A 92 0.70 6.93 -1.72
C LEU A 92 -0.80 7.12 -1.89
N ILE A 93 -1.55 6.03 -1.76
CA ILE A 93 -3.01 6.05 -1.88
C ILE A 93 -3.59 5.64 -0.54
N SER A 94 -4.20 6.59 0.16
CA SER A 94 -4.74 6.36 1.50
C SER A 94 -6.24 6.12 1.45
N MET A 95 -6.68 5.06 2.13
CA MET A 95 -8.10 4.74 2.33
C MET A 95 -8.51 4.97 3.78
N ALA A 96 -7.60 5.51 4.61
CA ALA A 96 -7.88 5.73 6.02
C ALA A 96 -8.83 6.91 6.20
N ALA A 97 -10.01 6.63 6.75
CA ALA A 97 -10.99 7.67 7.04
C ALA A 97 -10.46 8.63 8.12
N GLY A 98 -10.68 9.91 7.93
CA GLY A 98 -10.31 10.93 8.91
C GLY A 98 -8.83 11.28 8.97
N VAL A 99 -8.00 10.70 8.12
CA VAL A 99 -6.56 11.04 8.08
C VAL A 99 -6.30 11.97 6.90
N ALA A 100 -5.88 13.20 7.19
CA ALA A 100 -5.61 14.20 6.17
C ALA A 100 -4.31 13.88 5.41
N MET A 101 -4.26 14.27 4.15
CA MET A 101 -3.07 14.10 3.32
C MET A 101 -1.85 14.79 3.92
N GLU A 102 -2.04 15.94 4.53
CA GLU A 102 -0.96 16.69 5.20
C GLU A 102 -0.34 15.88 6.34
N LYS A 103 -1.18 15.16 7.10
CA LYS A 103 -0.68 14.30 8.17
C LYS A 103 0.16 13.18 7.62
N ILE A 104 -0.26 12.58 6.51
CA ILE A 104 0.52 11.52 5.85
C ILE A 104 1.88 12.05 5.42
N ARG A 105 1.93 13.22 4.78
CA ARG A 105 3.19 13.84 4.36
C ARG A 105 4.10 14.14 5.54
N THR A 106 3.53 14.62 6.64
CA THR A 106 4.29 14.88 7.87
C THR A 106 4.90 13.59 8.43
N LEU A 107 4.12 12.52 8.47
CA LEU A 107 4.58 11.22 8.98
C LEU A 107 5.66 10.60 8.09
N VAL A 108 5.56 10.78 6.79
CA VAL A 108 6.56 10.28 5.85
C VAL A 108 7.84 11.11 5.89
N GLY A 109 7.73 12.40 6.19
CA GLY A 109 8.87 13.27 6.37
C GLY A 109 9.39 13.95 5.10
N TYR A 110 8.67 13.84 3.98
CA TYR A 110 8.99 14.56 2.75
C TYR A 110 7.70 14.91 2.01
N ASP A 111 7.80 15.80 1.03
CA ASP A 111 6.64 16.19 0.21
C ASP A 111 6.39 15.10 -0.83
N CYS A 112 5.43 14.22 -0.54
CA CYS A 112 5.12 13.08 -1.40
C CYS A 112 3.74 13.22 -2.05
N PRO A 113 3.56 12.66 -3.25
CA PRO A 113 2.22 12.60 -3.85
C PRO A 113 1.32 11.67 -3.02
N VAL A 114 0.17 12.18 -2.60
CA VAL A 114 -0.80 11.43 -1.81
C VAL A 114 -2.18 11.57 -2.45
N ILE A 115 -2.85 10.45 -2.64
CA ILE A 115 -4.24 10.41 -3.10
C ILE A 115 -5.08 9.81 -1.97
N ARG A 116 -6.20 10.46 -1.65
CA ARG A 116 -7.19 9.90 -0.73
C ARG A 116 -8.29 9.25 -1.54
N MET A 117 -8.62 8.01 -1.17
CA MET A 117 -9.74 7.29 -1.74
C MET A 117 -10.75 6.98 -0.65
N MET A 118 -12.02 7.22 -0.96
CA MET A 118 -13.14 6.92 -0.08
C MET A 118 -14.04 5.94 -0.82
N PRO A 119 -13.72 4.64 -0.78
CA PRO A 119 -14.55 3.63 -1.46
C PRO A 119 -15.96 3.60 -0.86
N ASN A 120 -16.94 3.48 -1.71
CA ASN A 120 -18.34 3.35 -1.28
C ASN A 120 -18.66 1.90 -0.97
#